data_c10a7a3a1cf95fd91f5941285bfc1ca6
#
_entry.id   c10a7a3a1cf95fd91f5941285bfc1ca6
#
_cell.length_a   1.000
_cell.length_b   1.000
_cell.length_c   1.000
_cell.angle_alpha   90.00
_cell.angle_beta   90.00
_cell.angle_gamma   90.00
#
_symmetry.space_group_name_H-M   'P 1'
#
loop_
_entity.id
_entity.type
_entity.pdbx_description
1 polymer ?
#
loop_
_entity_poly.entity_id
_entity_poly.type
_entity_poly.pdbx_seq_one_letter_code
_entity_poly.pdbx_strand_id
1 'polypeptide(L)'
;MSDQLRVGEAIIDLLSREYGVDTVFGIPGVHNIELYRGLHRSGVRAISPRHEQGAGFMADGWSVITGKPGVCVLISGPGLTNALTPIAQAYHDSRPMLIIASTTPTNALGKSFGPLHDLPDQAALVRSICAFSETVTDAQELPQLIERAWNVFTSQRPRPVHLAIPMDVLEQMCARFEKVDTEAHRPVPAASEFKRTAELINAATNPIVIAGGGCVDAGAQLAKFAEAIDAPVVLTGNAKGVLSSTHPLCAGNCLVFGRVQRDIEAADLVIVVGTELSDADLYNGGQALQFGGNVIRIDIDEEQLARRTTPTVGLVGDAGETLSSLTAAIHTKTSTAGREQAKTWREHARAKTGAQ
;
A
#
# COMPACT_ATOMS: atom_id res chain seq x y z
N MET A 1 -5.31 -25.65 -32.95
CA MET A 1 -5.19 -26.25 -31.60
C MET A 1 -6.20 -25.53 -30.73
N SER A 2 -7.01 -26.22 -29.94
CA SER A 2 -8.08 -25.59 -29.16
C SER A 2 -7.49 -24.55 -28.19
N ASP A 3 -7.98 -23.31 -28.24
CA ASP A 3 -7.64 -22.22 -27.29
C ASP A 3 -8.18 -22.47 -25.86
N GLN A 4 -8.43 -23.74 -25.52
CA GLN A 4 -8.94 -24.12 -24.21
C GLN A 4 -7.80 -24.37 -23.23
N LEU A 5 -7.90 -23.73 -22.09
CA LEU A 5 -6.98 -23.85 -20.94
C LEU A 5 -7.75 -24.39 -19.74
N ARG A 6 -7.06 -24.98 -18.78
CA ARG A 6 -7.65 -25.11 -17.45
C ARG A 6 -7.72 -23.74 -16.78
N VAL A 7 -8.71 -23.54 -15.92
CA VAL A 7 -8.91 -22.25 -15.21
C VAL A 7 -7.64 -21.82 -14.49
N GLY A 8 -6.95 -22.75 -13.81
CA GLY A 8 -5.66 -22.43 -13.17
C GLY A 8 -4.59 -21.93 -14.14
N GLU A 9 -4.52 -22.50 -15.36
CA GLU A 9 -3.63 -22.04 -16.42
C GLU A 9 -4.06 -20.67 -16.98
N ALA A 10 -5.37 -20.47 -17.17
CA ALA A 10 -5.91 -19.22 -17.71
C ALA A 10 -5.69 -18.02 -16.76
N ILE A 11 -5.77 -18.25 -15.43
CA ILE A 11 -5.43 -17.25 -14.42
C ILE A 11 -3.98 -16.79 -14.57
N ILE A 12 -3.03 -17.70 -14.63
CA ILE A 12 -1.61 -17.38 -14.73
C ILE A 12 -1.29 -16.72 -16.07
N ASP A 13 -1.90 -17.19 -17.18
CA ASP A 13 -1.76 -16.56 -18.48
C ASP A 13 -2.26 -15.09 -18.45
N LEU A 14 -3.44 -14.85 -17.87
CA LEU A 14 -3.99 -13.51 -17.71
C LEU A 14 -3.05 -12.61 -16.88
N LEU A 15 -2.61 -13.08 -15.72
CA LEU A 15 -1.72 -12.31 -14.83
C LEU A 15 -0.40 -11.97 -15.50
N SER A 16 0.18 -12.90 -16.25
CA SER A 16 1.45 -12.67 -16.94
C SER A 16 1.31 -11.72 -18.12
N ARG A 17 0.34 -11.97 -18.98
CA ARG A 17 0.15 -11.26 -20.26
C ARG A 17 -0.39 -9.85 -20.08
N GLU A 18 -1.37 -9.67 -19.18
CA GLU A 18 -2.10 -8.39 -19.06
C GLU A 18 -1.66 -7.55 -17.87
N TYR A 19 -1.17 -8.20 -16.80
CA TYR A 19 -0.80 -7.49 -15.57
C TYR A 19 0.69 -7.50 -15.31
N GLY A 20 1.49 -8.10 -16.20
CA GLY A 20 2.95 -8.08 -16.13
C GLY A 20 3.53 -8.82 -14.93
N VAL A 21 2.81 -9.82 -14.41
CA VAL A 21 3.31 -10.69 -13.34
C VAL A 21 4.36 -11.64 -13.93
N ASP A 22 5.59 -11.50 -13.48
CA ASP A 22 6.74 -12.27 -13.92
C ASP A 22 7.29 -13.22 -12.85
N THR A 23 6.86 -13.03 -11.61
CA THR A 23 7.31 -13.81 -10.44
C THR A 23 6.17 -14.04 -9.46
N VAL A 24 6.07 -15.26 -8.96
CA VAL A 24 5.14 -15.64 -7.89
C VAL A 24 5.86 -16.38 -6.77
N PHE A 25 5.29 -16.35 -5.58
CA PHE A 25 5.83 -16.95 -4.36
C PHE A 25 4.84 -17.97 -3.81
N GLY A 26 5.29 -19.19 -3.50
CA GLY A 26 4.42 -20.21 -2.94
C GLY A 26 5.03 -21.60 -2.97
N ILE A 27 4.30 -22.56 -2.43
CA ILE A 27 4.70 -23.96 -2.38
C ILE A 27 3.68 -24.79 -3.18
N PRO A 28 4.14 -25.61 -4.15
CA PRO A 28 3.23 -26.49 -4.89
C PRO A 28 2.65 -27.57 -3.98
N GLY A 29 1.39 -27.92 -4.21
CA GLY A 29 0.69 -29.00 -3.54
C GLY A 29 -0.45 -29.50 -4.39
N VAL A 30 -1.14 -30.56 -3.93
CA VAL A 30 -2.22 -31.19 -4.69
C VAL A 30 -3.32 -30.18 -5.05
N HIS A 31 -3.66 -29.27 -4.12
CA HIS A 31 -4.78 -28.37 -4.30
C HIS A 31 -4.54 -27.22 -5.28
N ASN A 32 -3.28 -26.83 -5.55
CA ASN A 32 -2.94 -25.71 -6.43
C ASN A 32 -2.16 -26.15 -7.69
N ILE A 33 -2.15 -27.44 -8.00
CA ILE A 33 -1.35 -28.00 -9.11
C ILE A 33 -1.69 -27.36 -10.47
N GLU A 34 -2.94 -27.00 -10.70
CA GLU A 34 -3.36 -26.38 -11.96
C GLU A 34 -2.82 -24.96 -12.13
N LEU A 35 -2.65 -24.21 -11.03
CA LEU A 35 -1.95 -22.93 -11.04
C LEU A 35 -0.46 -23.13 -11.41
N TYR A 36 0.21 -24.11 -10.80
CA TYR A 36 1.61 -24.43 -11.12
C TYR A 36 1.80 -24.98 -12.54
N ARG A 37 0.80 -25.64 -13.11
CA ARG A 37 0.78 -26.01 -14.54
C ARG A 37 0.83 -24.77 -15.43
N GLY A 38 0.04 -23.74 -15.08
CA GLY A 38 0.06 -22.44 -15.75
C GLY A 38 1.43 -21.72 -15.63
N LEU A 39 2.06 -21.74 -14.46
CA LEU A 39 3.39 -21.16 -14.24
C LEU A 39 4.44 -21.79 -15.14
N HIS A 40 4.44 -23.14 -15.28
CA HIS A 40 5.36 -23.83 -16.16
C HIS A 40 5.21 -23.41 -17.63
N ARG A 41 3.98 -23.18 -18.09
CA ARG A 41 3.69 -22.81 -19.50
C ARG A 41 3.96 -21.34 -19.81
N SER A 42 3.68 -20.45 -18.87
CA SER A 42 3.80 -18.99 -19.09
C SER A 42 5.21 -18.44 -18.96
N GLY A 43 6.15 -19.22 -18.44
CA GLY A 43 7.49 -18.75 -18.12
C GLY A 43 7.57 -17.84 -16.90
N VAL A 44 6.50 -17.68 -16.15
CA VAL A 44 6.49 -16.97 -14.86
C VAL A 44 7.36 -17.72 -13.86
N ARG A 45 8.25 -17.00 -13.22
CA ARG A 45 9.18 -17.57 -12.24
C ARG A 45 8.45 -17.90 -10.94
N ALA A 46 8.44 -19.17 -10.56
CA ALA A 46 7.93 -19.62 -9.26
C ALA A 46 9.07 -19.72 -8.24
N ILE A 47 8.97 -18.96 -7.15
CA ILE A 47 9.91 -19.01 -6.03
C ILE A 47 9.26 -19.82 -4.92
N SER A 48 9.84 -20.98 -4.61
CA SER A 48 9.32 -21.88 -3.59
C SER A 48 10.16 -21.78 -2.30
N PRO A 49 9.67 -21.12 -1.26
CA PRO A 49 10.31 -21.11 0.06
C PRO A 49 10.06 -22.43 0.79
N ARG A 50 10.60 -22.56 1.99
CA ARG A 50 10.37 -23.73 2.85
C ARG A 50 9.12 -23.61 3.74
N HIS A 51 8.50 -22.43 3.76
CA HIS A 51 7.31 -22.12 4.57
C HIS A 51 6.55 -20.97 3.91
N GLU A 52 5.23 -21.00 3.92
CA GLU A 52 4.40 -20.00 3.22
C GLU A 52 4.49 -18.60 3.87
N GLN A 53 4.83 -18.50 5.14
CA GLN A 53 5.18 -17.23 5.74
C GLN A 53 6.34 -16.57 4.99
N GLY A 54 7.34 -17.35 4.58
CA GLY A 54 8.43 -16.88 3.74
C GLY A 54 7.95 -16.42 2.36
N ALA A 55 6.98 -17.12 1.75
CA ALA A 55 6.36 -16.72 0.48
C ALA A 55 5.71 -15.33 0.60
N GLY A 56 4.92 -15.12 1.64
CA GLY A 56 4.25 -13.85 1.88
C GLY A 56 5.24 -12.70 2.13
N PHE A 57 6.29 -12.90 2.94
CA PHE A 57 7.32 -11.86 3.15
C PHE A 57 8.16 -11.60 1.89
N MET A 58 8.39 -12.61 1.05
CA MET A 58 9.03 -12.39 -0.26
C MET A 58 8.14 -11.57 -1.19
N ALA A 59 6.83 -11.84 -1.21
CA ALA A 59 5.86 -11.05 -1.97
C ALA A 59 5.77 -9.60 -1.48
N ASP A 60 5.75 -9.40 -0.16
CA ASP A 60 5.77 -8.06 0.46
C ASP A 60 7.05 -7.29 0.07
N GLY A 61 8.23 -7.89 0.28
CA GLY A 61 9.52 -7.30 -0.12
C GLY A 61 9.61 -7.03 -1.63
N TRP A 62 9.03 -7.91 -2.45
CA TRP A 62 8.95 -7.73 -3.91
C TRP A 62 8.18 -6.45 -4.26
N SER A 63 7.03 -6.24 -3.61
CA SER A 63 6.22 -5.03 -3.86
C SER A 63 6.97 -3.75 -3.49
N VAL A 64 7.73 -3.76 -2.40
CA VAL A 64 8.54 -2.60 -1.97
C VAL A 64 9.63 -2.24 -2.98
N ILE A 65 10.33 -3.25 -3.49
CA ILE A 65 11.52 -3.02 -4.32
C ILE A 65 11.16 -2.74 -5.78
N THR A 66 10.10 -3.38 -6.28
CA THR A 66 9.72 -3.31 -7.70
C THR A 66 8.60 -2.31 -7.99
N GLY A 67 7.83 -1.88 -6.99
CA GLY A 67 6.59 -1.13 -7.16
C GLY A 67 5.44 -1.95 -7.76
N LYS A 68 5.63 -3.27 -8.01
CA LYS A 68 4.62 -4.16 -8.55
C LYS A 68 3.94 -4.94 -7.45
N PRO A 69 2.67 -5.33 -7.59
CA PRO A 69 2.02 -6.22 -6.64
C PRO A 69 2.79 -7.53 -6.45
N GLY A 70 2.99 -7.95 -5.21
CA GLY A 70 3.50 -9.27 -4.90
C GLY A 70 2.41 -10.31 -5.10
N VAL A 71 2.72 -11.48 -5.69
CA VAL A 71 1.72 -12.53 -5.94
C VAL A 71 2.10 -13.80 -5.22
N CYS A 72 1.19 -14.28 -4.35
CA CYS A 72 1.31 -15.56 -3.66
C CYS A 72 0.38 -16.60 -4.28
N VAL A 73 0.89 -17.80 -4.51
CA VAL A 73 0.12 -18.97 -4.94
C VAL A 73 0.19 -20.03 -3.84
N LEU A 74 -0.89 -20.19 -3.08
CA LEU A 74 -0.91 -20.97 -1.86
C LEU A 74 -1.87 -22.17 -1.96
N ILE A 75 -1.60 -23.22 -1.19
CA ILE A 75 -2.59 -24.30 -1.00
C ILE A 75 -3.63 -23.91 0.04
N SER A 76 -4.74 -24.65 0.05
CA SER A 76 -5.84 -24.50 1.02
C SER A 76 -5.37 -24.72 2.46
N GLY A 77 -6.14 -24.24 3.42
CA GLY A 77 -5.94 -24.49 4.84
C GLY A 77 -4.57 -24.01 5.35
N PRO A 78 -3.67 -24.94 5.73
CA PRO A 78 -2.38 -24.59 6.34
C PRO A 78 -1.50 -23.71 5.45
N GLY A 79 -1.56 -23.83 4.12
CA GLY A 79 -0.82 -22.96 3.24
C GLY A 79 -1.20 -21.51 3.39
N LEU A 80 -2.49 -21.21 3.44
CA LEU A 80 -2.98 -19.85 3.69
C LEU A 80 -2.73 -19.42 5.14
N THR A 81 -3.03 -20.25 6.14
CA THR A 81 -2.87 -19.88 7.55
C THR A 81 -1.42 -19.59 7.92
N ASN A 82 -0.45 -20.31 7.33
CA ASN A 82 0.97 -20.02 7.48
C ASN A 82 1.37 -18.63 6.95
N ALA A 83 0.64 -18.08 5.96
CA ALA A 83 0.92 -16.78 5.36
C ALA A 83 0.16 -15.61 6.02
N LEU A 84 -0.64 -15.82 7.07
CA LEU A 84 -1.45 -14.76 7.69
C LEU A 84 -0.58 -13.61 8.22
N THR A 85 0.57 -13.89 8.83
CA THR A 85 1.45 -12.86 9.37
C THR A 85 1.92 -11.88 8.29
N PRO A 86 2.54 -12.30 7.17
CA PRO A 86 2.93 -11.34 6.12
C PRO A 86 1.74 -10.69 5.41
N ILE A 87 0.58 -11.34 5.28
CA ILE A 87 -0.63 -10.72 4.75
C ILE A 87 -1.08 -9.59 5.68
N ALA A 88 -1.12 -9.81 6.99
CA ALA A 88 -1.45 -8.78 7.97
C ALA A 88 -0.41 -7.64 7.98
N GLN A 89 0.87 -7.94 7.81
CA GLN A 89 1.93 -6.93 7.67
C GLN A 89 1.74 -6.09 6.41
N ALA A 90 1.50 -6.72 5.25
CA ALA A 90 1.21 -6.02 4.00
C ALA A 90 -0.05 -5.14 4.10
N TYR A 91 -1.08 -5.61 4.83
CA TYR A 91 -2.26 -4.81 5.14
C TYR A 91 -1.90 -3.58 5.97
N HIS A 92 -1.13 -3.75 7.04
CA HIS A 92 -0.71 -2.65 7.91
C HIS A 92 0.12 -1.61 7.14
N ASP A 93 1.06 -2.05 6.33
CA ASP A 93 1.99 -1.18 5.59
C ASP A 93 1.43 -0.68 4.25
N SER A 94 0.15 -0.95 3.92
CA SER A 94 -0.47 -0.55 2.65
C SER A 94 0.31 -1.06 1.43
N ARG A 95 0.62 -2.37 1.42
CA ARG A 95 1.37 -3.03 0.35
C ARG A 95 0.43 -3.80 -0.58
N PRO A 96 0.58 -3.67 -1.91
CA PRO A 96 -0.20 -4.44 -2.86
C PRO A 96 0.26 -5.90 -2.86
N MET A 97 -0.66 -6.82 -2.55
CA MET A 97 -0.40 -8.26 -2.55
C MET A 97 -1.63 -9.02 -3.05
N LEU A 98 -1.47 -9.83 -4.09
CA LEU A 98 -2.50 -10.76 -4.54
C LEU A 98 -2.22 -12.15 -3.96
N ILE A 99 -3.18 -12.68 -3.22
CA ILE A 99 -3.13 -14.05 -2.70
C ILE A 99 -4.15 -14.90 -3.47
N ILE A 100 -3.65 -15.84 -4.25
CA ILE A 100 -4.46 -16.86 -4.91
C ILE A 100 -4.28 -18.15 -4.11
N ALA A 101 -5.29 -18.55 -3.38
CA ALA A 101 -5.27 -19.79 -2.63
C ALA A 101 -6.32 -20.76 -3.17
N SER A 102 -5.93 -22.01 -3.36
CA SER A 102 -6.93 -23.06 -3.60
C SER A 102 -7.78 -23.29 -2.34
N THR A 103 -8.95 -23.87 -2.52
CA THR A 103 -9.79 -24.33 -1.41
C THR A 103 -10.43 -25.67 -1.75
N THR A 104 -11.13 -26.27 -0.79
CA THR A 104 -11.83 -27.54 -0.97
C THR A 104 -12.83 -27.50 -2.13
N PRO A 105 -13.15 -28.62 -2.78
CA PRO A 105 -14.10 -28.65 -3.89
C PRO A 105 -15.45 -28.01 -3.54
N THR A 106 -16.14 -27.46 -4.52
CA THR A 106 -17.43 -26.78 -4.35
C THR A 106 -18.48 -27.60 -3.62
N ASN A 107 -18.50 -28.91 -3.85
CA ASN A 107 -19.44 -29.83 -3.20
C ASN A 107 -19.14 -30.05 -1.69
N ALA A 108 -17.98 -29.67 -1.19
CA ALA A 108 -17.54 -29.82 0.20
C ALA A 108 -17.43 -28.48 0.96
N LEU A 109 -17.49 -27.35 0.26
CA LEU A 109 -17.38 -26.02 0.88
C LEU A 109 -18.35 -25.84 2.05
N GLY A 110 -17.81 -25.49 3.22
CA GLY A 110 -18.58 -25.18 4.42
C GLY A 110 -19.31 -26.37 5.07
N LYS A 111 -19.10 -27.59 4.58
CA LYS A 111 -19.85 -28.78 5.05
C LYS A 111 -19.12 -29.59 6.12
N SER A 112 -17.85 -29.27 6.39
CA SER A 112 -17.02 -29.99 7.38
C SER A 112 -16.99 -31.52 7.14
N PHE A 113 -16.91 -31.92 5.87
CA PHE A 113 -16.82 -33.33 5.50
C PHE A 113 -15.44 -33.95 5.75
N GLY A 114 -14.47 -33.12 6.17
CA GLY A 114 -13.10 -33.52 6.45
C GLY A 114 -12.21 -33.76 5.22
N PRO A 115 -12.41 -33.07 4.06
CA PRO A 115 -11.43 -33.12 3.00
C PRO A 115 -10.08 -32.58 3.51
N LEU A 116 -9.01 -32.99 2.85
CA LEU A 116 -7.67 -32.54 3.23
C LEU A 116 -7.61 -31.01 3.27
N HIS A 117 -7.07 -30.44 4.37
CA HIS A 117 -6.89 -29.00 4.56
C HIS A 117 -8.21 -28.20 4.58
N ASP A 118 -9.29 -28.82 5.02
CA ASP A 118 -10.60 -28.17 5.13
C ASP A 118 -10.57 -26.99 6.11
N LEU A 119 -11.22 -25.89 5.71
CA LEU A 119 -11.53 -24.75 6.58
C LEU A 119 -13.02 -24.42 6.41
N PRO A 120 -13.74 -24.12 7.49
CA PRO A 120 -15.17 -23.81 7.41
C PRO A 120 -15.49 -22.65 6.46
N ASP A 121 -14.67 -21.58 6.47
CA ASP A 121 -14.75 -20.44 5.57
C ASP A 121 -13.36 -19.82 5.43
N GLN A 122 -12.65 -20.17 4.35
CA GLN A 122 -11.30 -19.70 4.08
C GLN A 122 -11.28 -18.20 3.78
N ALA A 123 -12.28 -17.69 3.07
CA ALA A 123 -12.36 -16.27 2.74
C ALA A 123 -12.64 -15.41 3.98
N ALA A 124 -13.52 -15.84 4.88
CA ALA A 124 -13.79 -15.14 6.12
C ALA A 124 -12.57 -15.04 7.03
N LEU A 125 -11.71 -16.08 7.05
CA LEU A 125 -10.52 -16.14 7.87
C LEU A 125 -9.59 -14.94 7.62
N VAL A 126 -9.43 -14.47 6.39
CA VAL A 126 -8.49 -13.41 6.01
C VAL A 126 -9.16 -12.07 5.68
N ARG A 127 -10.49 -12.02 5.69
CA ARG A 127 -11.25 -10.82 5.28
C ARG A 127 -10.86 -9.56 6.03
N SER A 128 -10.52 -9.66 7.31
CA SER A 128 -10.14 -8.51 8.15
C SER A 128 -8.76 -7.93 7.83
N ILE A 129 -7.94 -8.66 7.08
CA ILE A 129 -6.56 -8.27 6.70
C ILE A 129 -6.39 -8.18 5.17
N CYS A 130 -7.49 -8.01 4.45
CA CYS A 130 -7.53 -7.82 3.01
C CYS A 130 -8.49 -6.67 2.66
N ALA A 131 -8.29 -6.02 1.52
CA ALA A 131 -9.28 -5.09 0.96
C ALA A 131 -10.58 -5.84 0.62
N PHE A 132 -10.44 -7.03 0.07
CA PHE A 132 -11.52 -8.00 -0.05
C PHE A 132 -10.96 -9.43 -0.10
N SER A 133 -11.82 -10.37 0.23
CA SER A 133 -11.53 -11.80 0.20
C SER A 133 -12.77 -12.53 -0.26
N GLU A 134 -12.66 -13.24 -1.39
CA GLU A 134 -13.78 -13.88 -2.07
C GLU A 134 -13.51 -15.37 -2.32
N THR A 135 -14.56 -16.19 -2.20
CA THR A 135 -14.53 -17.58 -2.67
C THR A 135 -15.15 -17.63 -4.06
N VAL A 136 -14.38 -18.00 -5.06
CA VAL A 136 -14.76 -17.91 -6.47
C VAL A 136 -15.26 -19.28 -6.95
N THR A 137 -16.57 -19.45 -7.02
CA THR A 137 -17.19 -20.71 -7.46
C THR A 137 -17.57 -20.71 -8.94
N ASP A 138 -17.60 -19.55 -9.58
CA ASP A 138 -17.77 -19.41 -11.03
C ASP A 138 -16.48 -18.86 -11.65
N ALA A 139 -15.85 -19.63 -12.52
CA ALA A 139 -14.63 -19.25 -13.20
C ALA A 139 -14.78 -17.95 -14.06
N GLN A 140 -16.00 -17.64 -14.50
CA GLN A 140 -16.26 -16.46 -15.34
C GLN A 140 -16.13 -15.13 -14.55
N GLU A 141 -16.17 -15.16 -13.21
CA GLU A 141 -15.97 -13.98 -12.36
C GLU A 141 -14.49 -13.62 -12.20
N LEU A 142 -13.55 -14.53 -12.48
CA LEU A 142 -12.14 -14.35 -12.24
C LEU A 142 -11.52 -13.12 -12.94
N PRO A 143 -11.78 -12.84 -14.22
CA PRO A 143 -11.23 -11.64 -14.87
C PRO A 143 -11.65 -10.34 -14.17
N GLN A 144 -12.92 -10.26 -13.75
CA GLN A 144 -13.46 -9.08 -13.05
C GLN A 144 -12.86 -8.95 -11.63
N LEU A 145 -12.70 -10.04 -10.90
CA LEU A 145 -12.12 -10.04 -9.55
C LEU A 145 -10.62 -9.70 -9.59
N ILE A 146 -9.89 -10.17 -10.59
CA ILE A 146 -8.49 -9.81 -10.80
C ILE A 146 -8.37 -8.33 -11.15
N GLU A 147 -9.19 -7.81 -12.06
CA GLU A 147 -9.20 -6.37 -12.37
C GLU A 147 -9.56 -5.53 -11.13
N ARG A 148 -10.56 -5.95 -10.35
CA ARG A 148 -10.89 -5.29 -9.07
C ARG A 148 -9.70 -5.28 -8.11
N ALA A 149 -8.91 -6.36 -8.06
CA ALA A 149 -7.69 -6.41 -7.24
C ALA A 149 -6.65 -5.39 -7.74
N TRP A 150 -6.43 -5.29 -9.05
CA TRP A 150 -5.51 -4.30 -9.62
C TRP A 150 -5.97 -2.87 -9.36
N ASN A 151 -7.26 -2.61 -9.42
CA ASN A 151 -7.81 -1.29 -9.06
C ASN A 151 -7.53 -0.91 -7.59
N VAL A 152 -7.62 -1.87 -6.66
CA VAL A 152 -7.17 -1.66 -5.28
C VAL A 152 -5.69 -1.29 -5.23
N PHE A 153 -4.85 -1.95 -6.03
CA PHE A 153 -3.40 -1.74 -6.00
C PHE A 153 -2.95 -0.42 -6.62
N THR A 154 -3.66 0.07 -7.62
CA THR A 154 -3.21 1.20 -8.47
C THR A 154 -3.95 2.50 -8.25
N SER A 155 -5.23 2.46 -7.88
CA SER A 155 -6.09 3.65 -7.79
C SER A 155 -6.62 3.94 -6.39
N GLN A 156 -6.45 3.02 -5.45
CA GLN A 156 -6.90 3.15 -4.07
C GLN A 156 -5.69 3.04 -3.12
N ARG A 157 -5.95 3.05 -1.82
CA ARG A 157 -4.95 2.66 -0.85
C ARG A 157 -4.62 1.17 -1.03
N PRO A 158 -3.37 0.80 -1.35
CA PRO A 158 -3.03 -0.59 -1.57
C PRO A 158 -3.27 -1.44 -0.32
N ARG A 159 -3.86 -2.61 -0.51
CA ARG A 159 -4.11 -3.61 0.52
C ARG A 159 -4.01 -5.01 -0.11
N PRO A 160 -3.69 -6.06 0.65
CA PRO A 160 -3.80 -7.42 0.17
C PRO A 160 -5.20 -7.75 -0.36
N VAL A 161 -5.26 -8.60 -1.37
CA VAL A 161 -6.50 -9.17 -1.92
C VAL A 161 -6.35 -10.68 -1.93
N HIS A 162 -7.39 -11.40 -1.49
CA HIS A 162 -7.39 -12.85 -1.45
C HIS A 162 -8.54 -13.42 -2.29
N LEU A 163 -8.19 -14.39 -3.13
CA LEU A 163 -9.13 -15.19 -3.93
C LEU A 163 -8.96 -16.66 -3.55
N ALA A 164 -10.00 -17.24 -2.94
CA ALA A 164 -10.09 -18.67 -2.66
C ALA A 164 -10.78 -19.37 -3.84
N ILE A 165 -10.07 -20.27 -4.53
CA ILE A 165 -10.60 -20.94 -5.72
C ILE A 165 -10.71 -22.44 -5.45
N PRO A 166 -11.91 -23.03 -5.50
CA PRO A 166 -12.09 -24.47 -5.34
C PRO A 166 -11.28 -25.28 -6.36
N MET A 167 -10.77 -26.43 -5.93
CA MET A 167 -9.95 -27.31 -6.78
C MET A 167 -10.68 -27.70 -8.07
N ASP A 168 -11.94 -28.07 -7.97
CA ASP A 168 -12.76 -28.47 -9.11
C ASP A 168 -13.06 -27.32 -10.06
N VAL A 169 -13.04 -26.06 -9.60
CA VAL A 169 -13.10 -24.87 -10.45
C VAL A 169 -11.77 -24.66 -11.17
N LEU A 170 -10.63 -24.80 -10.48
CA LEU A 170 -9.29 -24.70 -11.11
C LEU A 170 -9.06 -25.72 -12.23
N GLU A 171 -9.71 -26.89 -12.15
CA GLU A 171 -9.62 -27.97 -13.12
C GLU A 171 -10.54 -27.81 -14.34
N GLN A 172 -11.54 -26.93 -14.28
CA GLN A 172 -12.47 -26.70 -15.40
C GLN A 172 -11.74 -26.23 -16.64
N MET A 173 -12.26 -26.65 -17.80
CA MET A 173 -11.80 -26.14 -19.09
C MET A 173 -12.52 -24.82 -19.41
N CYS A 174 -11.79 -23.82 -19.81
CA CYS A 174 -12.31 -22.52 -20.21
C CYS A 174 -11.61 -21.98 -21.45
N ALA A 175 -12.20 -20.96 -22.07
CA ALA A 175 -11.48 -20.13 -23.03
C ALA A 175 -10.41 -19.30 -22.28
N ARG A 176 -9.42 -18.80 -23.03
CA ARG A 176 -8.45 -17.84 -22.49
C ARG A 176 -9.20 -16.64 -21.89
N PHE A 177 -8.79 -16.22 -20.70
CA PHE A 177 -9.35 -15.02 -20.08
C PHE A 177 -8.82 -13.76 -20.75
N GLU A 178 -9.70 -12.81 -20.99
CA GLU A 178 -9.35 -11.48 -21.46
C GLU A 178 -9.41 -10.48 -20.28
N LYS A 179 -8.55 -9.46 -20.34
CA LYS A 179 -8.57 -8.38 -19.36
C LYS A 179 -9.89 -7.62 -19.43
N VAL A 180 -10.44 -7.29 -18.29
CA VAL A 180 -11.58 -6.38 -18.18
C VAL A 180 -11.01 -4.98 -18.00
N ASP A 181 -11.23 -4.10 -18.96
CA ASP A 181 -10.78 -2.71 -18.83
C ASP A 181 -11.77 -1.91 -17.99
N THR A 182 -11.27 -1.38 -16.87
CA THR A 182 -12.00 -0.42 -16.05
C THR A 182 -11.20 0.88 -15.97
N GLU A 183 -11.88 2.01 -16.16
CA GLU A 183 -11.26 3.34 -15.98
C GLU A 183 -11.11 3.64 -14.47
N ALA A 184 -10.10 3.08 -13.85
CA ALA A 184 -9.79 3.38 -12.46
C ALA A 184 -8.73 4.48 -12.40
N HIS A 185 -9.09 5.61 -11.79
CA HIS A 185 -8.20 6.74 -11.60
C HIS A 185 -7.94 7.00 -10.12
N ARG A 186 -6.74 7.45 -9.78
CA ARG A 186 -6.47 7.97 -8.43
C ARG A 186 -7.31 9.23 -8.20
N PRO A 187 -7.86 9.42 -7.00
CA PRO A 187 -8.65 10.61 -6.69
C PRO A 187 -7.80 11.88 -6.79
N VAL A 188 -8.42 12.96 -7.23
CA VAL A 188 -7.84 14.32 -7.26
C VAL A 188 -8.81 15.25 -6.54
N PRO A 189 -8.33 16.07 -5.58
CA PRO A 189 -9.18 17.00 -4.85
C PRO A 189 -9.88 18.01 -5.76
N ALA A 190 -11.04 18.51 -5.32
CA ALA A 190 -11.78 19.52 -6.09
C ALA A 190 -11.03 20.86 -6.13
N ALA A 191 -11.20 21.64 -7.21
CA ALA A 191 -10.52 22.94 -7.39
C ALA A 191 -10.79 23.95 -6.25
N SER A 192 -11.98 23.90 -5.65
CA SER A 192 -12.34 24.75 -4.50
C SER A 192 -11.53 24.44 -3.24
N GLU A 193 -11.16 23.17 -3.04
CA GLU A 193 -10.34 22.71 -1.91
C GLU A 193 -8.90 23.20 -2.04
N PHE A 194 -8.36 23.23 -3.25
CA PHE A 194 -7.03 23.79 -3.52
C PHE A 194 -6.93 25.26 -3.15
N LYS A 195 -7.95 26.07 -3.47
CA LYS A 195 -7.96 27.51 -3.15
C LYS A 195 -7.86 27.74 -1.64
N ARG A 196 -8.75 27.10 -0.86
CA ARG A 196 -8.76 27.21 0.61
C ARG A 196 -7.43 26.74 1.22
N THR A 197 -6.90 25.64 0.70
CA THR A 197 -5.62 25.09 1.16
C THR A 197 -4.46 26.04 0.87
N ALA A 198 -4.40 26.62 -0.34
CA ALA A 198 -3.39 27.58 -0.73
C ALA A 198 -3.42 28.86 0.15
N GLU A 199 -4.61 29.34 0.52
CA GLU A 199 -4.76 30.47 1.44
C GLU A 199 -4.13 30.18 2.81
N LEU A 200 -4.37 29.00 3.39
CA LEU A 200 -3.76 28.57 4.65
C LEU A 200 -2.23 28.46 4.55
N ILE A 201 -1.73 27.86 3.46
CA ILE A 201 -0.29 27.71 3.23
C ILE A 201 0.39 29.09 3.06
N ASN A 202 -0.22 29.98 2.32
CA ASN A 202 0.32 31.33 2.10
C ASN A 202 0.37 32.17 3.39
N ALA A 203 -0.59 31.99 4.29
CA ALA A 203 -0.66 32.68 5.57
C ALA A 203 0.31 32.13 6.63
N ALA A 204 0.74 30.86 6.51
CA ALA A 204 1.59 30.21 7.51
C ALA A 204 2.98 30.85 7.58
N THR A 205 3.53 30.96 8.78
CA THR A 205 4.89 31.48 9.05
C THR A 205 5.88 30.40 9.47
N ASN A 206 5.36 29.29 10.02
CA ASN A 206 6.15 28.14 10.46
C ASN A 206 5.52 26.82 9.96
N PRO A 207 5.46 26.60 8.63
CA PRO A 207 4.91 25.38 8.06
C PRO A 207 5.86 24.19 8.24
N ILE A 208 5.31 23.02 8.56
CA ILE A 208 6.03 21.75 8.66
C ILE A 208 5.33 20.69 7.80
N VAL A 209 6.11 19.85 7.11
CA VAL A 209 5.58 18.72 6.35
C VAL A 209 5.95 17.40 7.02
N ILE A 210 4.95 16.52 7.20
CA ILE A 210 5.14 15.13 7.60
C ILE A 210 4.77 14.26 6.39
N ALA A 211 5.74 13.56 5.83
CA ALA A 211 5.54 12.73 4.64
C ALA A 211 5.62 11.24 4.99
N GLY A 212 4.63 10.48 4.56
CA GLY A 212 4.51 9.04 4.75
C GLY A 212 4.72 8.21 3.50
N GLY A 213 4.41 6.90 3.61
CA GLY A 213 4.57 5.92 2.53
C GLY A 213 3.80 6.25 1.25
N GLY A 214 2.69 7.00 1.35
CA GLY A 214 1.96 7.49 0.18
C GLY A 214 2.73 8.48 -0.70
N CYS A 215 3.90 8.96 -0.24
CA CYS A 215 4.78 9.84 -1.01
C CYS A 215 5.89 9.10 -1.78
N VAL A 216 5.95 7.75 -1.75
CA VAL A 216 7.08 6.99 -2.32
C VAL A 216 7.33 7.35 -3.79
N ASP A 217 6.28 7.52 -4.58
CA ASP A 217 6.37 7.89 -6.00
C ASP A 217 6.31 9.41 -6.23
N ALA A 218 6.20 10.23 -5.16
CA ALA A 218 6.00 11.67 -5.22
C ALA A 218 7.21 12.50 -4.73
N GLY A 219 8.40 11.91 -4.67
CA GLY A 219 9.58 12.56 -4.07
C GLY A 219 9.98 13.89 -4.74
N ALA A 220 9.89 13.96 -6.07
CA ALA A 220 10.21 15.19 -6.81
C ALA A 220 9.18 16.31 -6.55
N GLN A 221 7.90 15.96 -6.47
CA GLN A 221 6.80 16.87 -6.16
C GLN A 221 6.89 17.36 -4.71
N LEU A 222 7.20 16.45 -3.77
CA LEU A 222 7.41 16.76 -2.37
C LEU A 222 8.58 17.75 -2.19
N ALA A 223 9.71 17.55 -2.89
CA ALA A 223 10.85 18.44 -2.84
C ALA A 223 10.46 19.84 -3.30
N LYS A 224 9.86 19.97 -4.49
CA LYS A 224 9.42 21.26 -5.06
C LYS A 224 8.41 21.98 -4.15
N PHE A 225 7.46 21.24 -3.60
CA PHE A 225 6.47 21.80 -2.68
C PHE A 225 7.13 22.32 -1.41
N ALA A 226 7.98 21.52 -0.76
CA ALA A 226 8.69 21.92 0.45
C ALA A 226 9.60 23.13 0.21
N GLU A 227 10.29 23.20 -0.92
CA GLU A 227 11.10 24.33 -1.33
C GLU A 227 10.27 25.61 -1.53
N ALA A 228 9.09 25.49 -2.16
CA ALA A 228 8.22 26.62 -2.41
C ALA A 228 7.73 27.30 -1.12
N ILE A 229 7.54 26.53 -0.05
CA ILE A 229 7.04 27.03 1.24
C ILE A 229 8.12 27.13 2.34
N ASP A 230 9.36 26.76 2.04
CA ASP A 230 10.49 26.63 2.97
C ASP A 230 10.11 25.81 4.23
N ALA A 231 9.46 24.68 4.05
CA ALA A 231 9.03 23.81 5.14
C ALA A 231 9.99 22.64 5.37
N PRO A 232 10.44 22.39 6.62
CA PRO A 232 11.18 21.17 6.93
C PRO A 232 10.27 19.95 6.71
N VAL A 233 10.86 18.89 6.17
CA VAL A 233 10.17 17.62 5.88
C VAL A 233 10.64 16.54 6.84
N VAL A 234 9.73 16.04 7.66
CA VAL A 234 9.92 14.85 8.50
C VAL A 234 9.37 13.65 7.79
N LEU A 235 10.16 12.59 7.68
CA LEU A 235 9.78 11.34 7.01
C LEU A 235 9.35 10.30 8.04
N THR A 236 8.29 9.56 7.75
CA THR A 236 7.93 8.35 8.50
C THR A 236 8.82 7.17 8.11
N GLY A 237 8.70 6.04 8.77
CA GLY A 237 9.47 4.83 8.47
C GLY A 237 9.33 4.40 7.00
N ASN A 238 8.10 4.34 6.51
CA ASN A 238 7.78 3.93 5.13
C ASN A 238 8.12 5.00 4.06
N ALA A 239 8.40 6.25 4.46
CA ALA A 239 8.81 7.32 3.57
C ALA A 239 10.34 7.51 3.51
N LYS A 240 11.11 6.69 4.21
CA LYS A 240 12.58 6.82 4.22
C LYS A 240 13.14 6.71 2.80
N GLY A 241 13.84 7.76 2.36
CA GLY A 241 14.44 7.85 1.03
C GLY A 241 13.59 8.61 -0.01
N VAL A 242 12.34 8.95 0.28
CA VAL A 242 11.48 9.75 -0.61
C VAL A 242 12.10 11.12 -0.91
N LEU A 243 12.71 11.75 0.10
CA LEU A 243 13.52 12.93 -0.05
C LEU A 243 14.97 12.59 0.28
N SER A 244 15.91 13.05 -0.55
CA SER A 244 17.35 12.81 -0.32
C SER A 244 17.77 13.28 1.08
N SER A 245 18.55 12.48 1.78
CA SER A 245 19.12 12.86 3.10
C SER A 245 20.03 14.07 3.04
N THR A 246 20.54 14.43 1.85
CA THR A 246 21.33 15.62 1.61
C THR A 246 20.50 16.86 1.26
N HIS A 247 19.19 16.70 1.04
CA HIS A 247 18.31 17.82 0.75
C HIS A 247 18.22 18.77 1.95
N PRO A 248 18.38 20.10 1.80
CA PRO A 248 18.44 21.04 2.93
C PRO A 248 17.22 20.97 3.86
N LEU A 249 16.04 20.77 3.30
CA LEU A 249 14.78 20.67 4.06
C LEU A 249 14.47 19.27 4.60
N CYS A 250 15.24 18.23 4.25
CA CYS A 250 15.01 16.87 4.76
C CYS A 250 15.49 16.75 6.20
N ALA A 251 14.58 16.62 7.15
CA ALA A 251 14.91 16.32 8.56
C ALA A 251 15.17 14.82 8.80
N GLY A 252 14.80 13.96 7.84
CA GLY A 252 14.91 12.51 7.96
C GLY A 252 13.82 11.90 8.83
N ASN A 253 14.01 10.63 9.23
CA ASN A 253 13.06 9.92 10.12
C ASN A 253 13.35 10.30 11.58
N CYS A 254 12.88 11.47 12.00
CA CYS A 254 13.12 12.01 13.35
C CYS A 254 11.81 12.24 14.14
N LEU A 255 10.67 11.78 13.63
CA LEU A 255 9.35 11.97 14.24
C LEU A 255 9.24 11.30 15.63
N VAL A 256 10.04 10.28 15.90
CA VAL A 256 10.08 9.57 17.20
C VAL A 256 10.68 10.41 18.34
N PHE A 257 11.35 11.52 18.06
CA PHE A 257 11.99 12.33 19.08
C PHE A 257 11.02 13.37 19.67
N GLY A 258 10.79 13.33 20.97
CA GLY A 258 9.84 14.22 21.65
C GLY A 258 10.12 15.71 21.48
N ARG A 259 11.37 16.14 21.20
CA ARG A 259 11.66 17.53 20.83
C ARG A 259 11.02 17.89 19.48
N VAL A 260 11.18 17.02 18.48
CA VAL A 260 10.60 17.21 17.13
C VAL A 260 9.08 17.24 17.21
N GLN A 261 8.49 16.33 18.01
CA GLN A 261 7.03 16.30 18.23
C GLN A 261 6.53 17.62 18.82
N ARG A 262 7.18 18.15 19.87
CA ARG A 262 6.79 19.47 20.45
C ARG A 262 6.92 20.62 19.47
N ASP A 263 7.97 20.64 18.66
CA ASP A 263 8.16 21.68 17.63
C ASP A 263 7.06 21.59 16.56
N ILE A 264 6.62 20.36 16.18
CA ILE A 264 5.51 20.12 15.27
C ILE A 264 4.18 20.56 15.90
N GLU A 265 3.97 20.25 17.17
CA GLU A 265 2.76 20.65 17.90
C GLU A 265 2.64 22.18 18.04
N ALA A 266 3.76 22.89 18.11
CA ALA A 266 3.82 24.36 18.19
C ALA A 266 3.78 25.06 16.82
N ALA A 267 3.79 24.33 15.71
CA ALA A 267 3.75 24.92 14.36
C ALA A 267 2.39 25.58 14.08
N ASP A 268 2.38 26.66 13.31
CA ASP A 268 1.14 27.33 12.89
C ASP A 268 0.43 26.59 11.73
N LEU A 269 1.18 25.72 11.00
CA LEU A 269 0.65 24.85 9.97
C LEU A 269 1.43 23.52 9.90
N VAL A 270 0.71 22.42 9.96
CA VAL A 270 1.28 21.08 9.69
C VAL A 270 0.58 20.46 8.49
N ILE A 271 1.36 20.02 7.50
CA ILE A 271 0.87 19.37 6.29
C ILE A 271 1.28 17.90 6.37
N VAL A 272 0.29 17.02 6.52
CA VAL A 272 0.46 15.58 6.68
C VAL A 272 0.09 14.88 5.38
N VAL A 273 1.03 14.22 4.74
CA VAL A 273 0.87 13.65 3.39
C VAL A 273 1.11 12.16 3.41
N GLY A 274 0.09 11.37 3.04
CA GLY A 274 0.18 9.94 2.80
C GLY A 274 0.69 9.13 3.99
N THR A 275 0.21 9.44 5.22
CA THR A 275 0.57 8.70 6.43
C THR A 275 -0.59 8.60 7.42
N GLU A 276 -0.67 7.46 8.11
CA GLU A 276 -1.60 7.24 9.22
C GLU A 276 -1.18 7.93 10.52
N LEU A 277 0.05 8.42 10.63
CA LEU A 277 0.68 8.82 11.89
C LEU A 277 0.59 7.68 12.92
N SER A 278 1.07 6.50 12.54
CA SER A 278 0.97 5.28 13.33
C SER A 278 1.78 5.37 14.64
N ASP A 279 1.51 4.47 15.57
CA ASP A 279 2.31 4.38 16.80
C ASP A 279 3.78 4.05 16.51
N ALA A 280 4.04 3.30 15.44
CA ALA A 280 5.39 2.99 14.99
C ALA A 280 6.14 4.23 14.47
N ASP A 281 5.41 5.22 13.92
CA ASP A 281 6.01 6.48 13.47
C ASP A 281 6.27 7.44 14.63
N LEU A 282 5.37 7.49 15.61
CA LEU A 282 5.43 8.45 16.73
C LEU A 282 6.24 7.91 17.91
N TYR A 283 6.13 6.61 18.19
CA TYR A 283 6.77 5.93 19.33
C TYR A 283 6.58 6.65 20.68
N ASN A 284 5.37 7.14 20.93
CA ASN A 284 5.02 7.98 22.08
C ASN A 284 3.94 7.38 23.00
N GLY A 285 3.79 6.05 22.99
CA GLY A 285 2.82 5.33 23.82
C GLY A 285 1.39 5.43 23.31
N GLY A 286 1.20 5.57 22.00
CA GLY A 286 -0.11 5.60 21.35
C GLY A 286 -0.84 6.94 21.42
N GLN A 287 -0.20 7.99 21.91
CA GLN A 287 -0.79 9.32 22.00
C GLN A 287 -0.83 9.99 20.61
N ALA A 288 -1.93 10.65 20.29
CA ALA A 288 -1.99 11.50 19.11
C ALA A 288 -1.25 12.81 19.35
N LEU A 289 -0.58 13.34 18.30
CA LEU A 289 0.00 14.69 18.33
C LEU A 289 -1.10 15.73 18.53
N GLN A 290 -0.84 16.72 19.39
CA GLN A 290 -1.76 17.79 19.69
C GLN A 290 -1.34 19.05 18.92
N PHE A 291 -1.84 19.20 17.70
CA PHE A 291 -1.47 20.33 16.83
C PHE A 291 -2.08 21.63 17.34
N GLY A 292 -1.24 22.64 17.64
CA GLY A 292 -1.67 23.96 18.08
C GLY A 292 -2.15 24.88 16.95
N GLY A 293 -1.71 24.59 15.71
CA GLY A 293 -2.06 25.34 14.51
C GLY A 293 -3.00 24.61 13.57
N ASN A 294 -3.06 25.08 12.33
CA ASN A 294 -3.84 24.44 11.28
C ASN A 294 -3.22 23.11 10.84
N VAL A 295 -4.05 22.16 10.45
CA VAL A 295 -3.65 20.87 9.92
C VAL A 295 -4.26 20.67 8.53
N ILE A 296 -3.43 20.41 7.54
CA ILE A 296 -3.83 19.93 6.21
C ILE A 296 -3.48 18.46 6.14
N ARG A 297 -4.45 17.60 5.80
CA ARG A 297 -4.19 16.19 5.53
C ARG A 297 -4.43 15.88 4.06
N ILE A 298 -3.48 15.18 3.45
CA ILE A 298 -3.55 14.69 2.07
C ILE A 298 -3.43 13.18 2.13
N ASP A 299 -4.45 12.46 1.73
CA ASP A 299 -4.44 10.99 1.67
C ASP A 299 -5.33 10.51 0.52
N ILE A 300 -4.97 9.37 -0.07
CA ILE A 300 -5.77 8.72 -1.10
C ILE A 300 -7.04 8.07 -0.52
N ASP A 301 -7.05 7.79 0.78
CA ASP A 301 -8.10 7.13 1.54
C ASP A 301 -8.80 8.15 2.45
N GLU A 302 -10.05 8.47 2.12
CA GLU A 302 -10.87 9.43 2.86
C GLU A 302 -10.99 9.07 4.35
N GLU A 303 -11.09 7.79 4.69
CA GLU A 303 -11.19 7.34 6.09
C GLU A 303 -9.96 7.73 6.93
N GLN A 304 -8.80 7.93 6.30
CA GLN A 304 -7.58 8.31 6.99
C GLN A 304 -7.55 9.79 7.38
N LEU A 305 -8.27 10.64 6.67
CA LEU A 305 -8.20 12.09 6.87
C LEU A 305 -8.55 12.52 8.30
N ALA A 306 -9.53 11.87 8.92
CA ALA A 306 -9.98 12.20 10.27
C ALA A 306 -9.38 11.31 11.38
N ARG A 307 -8.59 10.29 11.01
CA ARG A 307 -7.98 9.40 12.01
C ARG A 307 -6.89 10.14 12.79
N ARG A 308 -6.89 9.98 14.13
CA ARG A 308 -5.97 10.55 15.11
C ARG A 308 -5.99 12.07 15.22
N THR A 309 -6.44 12.81 14.23
CA THR A 309 -6.60 14.26 14.30
C THR A 309 -7.66 14.71 13.29
N THR A 310 -8.47 15.68 13.68
CA THR A 310 -9.41 16.33 12.75
C THR A 310 -8.66 17.42 12.00
N PRO A 311 -8.53 17.36 10.68
CA PRO A 311 -7.80 18.37 9.93
C PRO A 311 -8.64 19.66 9.79
N THR A 312 -7.96 20.80 9.65
CA THR A 312 -8.57 22.06 9.18
C THR A 312 -9.05 21.93 7.74
N VAL A 313 -8.26 21.21 6.92
CA VAL A 313 -8.62 20.83 5.54
C VAL A 313 -8.14 19.41 5.29
N GLY A 314 -9.03 18.54 4.81
CA GLY A 314 -8.72 17.21 4.31
C GLY A 314 -8.83 17.17 2.78
N LEU A 315 -7.82 16.67 2.11
CA LEU A 315 -7.77 16.50 0.65
C LEU A 315 -7.70 15.01 0.32
N VAL A 316 -8.75 14.48 -0.28
CA VAL A 316 -8.74 13.10 -0.81
C VAL A 316 -8.05 13.13 -2.16
N GLY A 317 -6.82 12.60 -2.24
CA GLY A 317 -6.09 12.64 -3.50
C GLY A 317 -4.75 11.93 -3.48
N ASP A 318 -4.25 11.64 -4.70
CA ASP A 318 -2.89 11.19 -4.92
C ASP A 318 -1.90 12.26 -4.41
N ALA A 319 -0.87 11.82 -3.68
CA ALA A 319 0.11 12.74 -3.09
C ALA A 319 0.85 13.59 -4.14
N GLY A 320 1.29 12.96 -5.25
CA GLY A 320 2.06 13.63 -6.31
C GLY A 320 1.22 14.67 -7.04
N GLU A 321 0.04 14.32 -7.49
CA GLU A 321 -0.89 15.21 -8.20
C GLU A 321 -1.35 16.36 -7.30
N THR A 322 -1.67 16.05 -6.04
CA THR A 322 -2.12 17.05 -5.06
C THR A 322 -1.00 18.04 -4.73
N LEU A 323 0.22 17.57 -4.45
CA LEU A 323 1.37 18.44 -4.19
C LEU A 323 1.75 19.29 -5.40
N SER A 324 1.67 18.75 -6.62
CA SER A 324 1.91 19.50 -7.85
C SER A 324 0.91 20.63 -8.03
N SER A 325 -0.38 20.35 -7.85
CA SER A 325 -1.45 21.34 -7.96
C SER A 325 -1.36 22.42 -6.89
N LEU A 326 -1.03 22.06 -5.64
CA LEU A 326 -0.79 23.03 -4.56
C LEU A 326 0.42 23.91 -4.86
N THR A 327 1.53 23.33 -5.35
CA THR A 327 2.73 24.09 -5.70
C THR A 327 2.44 25.17 -6.75
N ALA A 328 1.57 24.88 -7.70
CA ALA A 328 1.15 25.85 -8.72
C ALA A 328 0.21 26.96 -8.19
N ALA A 329 -0.49 26.71 -7.06
CA ALA A 329 -1.47 27.62 -6.48
C ALA A 329 -0.94 28.51 -5.35
N ILE A 330 0.25 28.25 -4.83
CA ILE A 330 0.83 28.96 -3.67
C ILE A 330 1.88 30.00 -4.09
N HIS A 331 2.18 30.92 -3.17
CA HIS A 331 3.28 31.88 -3.33
C HIS A 331 4.57 31.28 -2.79
N THR A 332 5.65 31.40 -3.59
CA THR A 332 6.99 30.96 -3.14
C THR A 332 7.50 31.88 -2.03
N LYS A 333 7.92 31.28 -0.91
CA LYS A 333 8.51 31.99 0.23
C LYS A 333 10.00 32.15 0.05
N THR A 334 10.54 33.27 0.54
CA THR A 334 11.99 33.59 0.51
C THR A 334 12.69 33.31 1.85
N SER A 335 11.99 32.71 2.82
CA SER A 335 12.52 32.32 4.12
C SER A 335 13.63 31.27 4.00
N THR A 336 14.46 31.14 5.02
CA THR A 336 15.43 30.05 5.21
C THR A 336 15.21 29.33 6.55
N ALA A 337 14.17 29.71 7.30
CA ALA A 337 13.90 29.19 8.63
C ALA A 337 13.66 27.68 8.65
N GLY A 338 12.97 27.14 7.62
CA GLY A 338 12.70 25.72 7.49
C GLY A 338 13.97 24.90 7.29
N ARG A 339 14.94 25.40 6.54
CA ARG A 339 16.25 24.75 6.35
C ARG A 339 17.05 24.68 7.66
N GLU A 340 17.05 25.74 8.44
CA GLU A 340 17.72 25.78 9.76
C GLU A 340 17.02 24.83 10.75
N GLN A 341 15.70 24.78 10.73
CA GLN A 341 14.92 23.84 11.54
C GLN A 341 15.26 22.39 11.19
N ALA A 342 15.24 22.02 9.90
CA ALA A 342 15.59 20.68 9.43
C ALA A 342 17.02 20.29 9.85
N LYS A 343 17.97 21.21 9.75
CA LYS A 343 19.35 21.01 10.21
C LYS A 343 19.40 20.74 11.72
N THR A 344 18.72 21.55 12.51
CA THR A 344 18.63 21.39 13.98
C THR A 344 18.09 20.02 14.37
N TRP A 345 17.07 19.56 13.69
CA TRP A 345 16.47 18.25 13.96
C TRP A 345 17.39 17.09 13.55
N ARG A 346 18.10 17.20 12.41
CA ARG A 346 19.12 16.20 12.03
C ARG A 346 20.25 16.10 13.07
N GLU A 347 20.76 17.24 13.55
CA GLU A 347 21.81 17.27 14.58
C GLU A 347 21.31 16.66 15.90
N HIS A 348 20.07 16.98 16.30
CA HIS A 348 19.46 16.40 17.49
C HIS A 348 19.31 14.88 17.36
N ALA A 349 18.84 14.37 16.21
CA ALA A 349 18.69 12.95 15.96
C ALA A 349 20.05 12.22 16.01
N ARG A 350 21.09 12.78 15.35
CA ARG A 350 22.45 12.22 15.41
C ARG A 350 23.00 12.16 16.82
N ALA A 351 22.84 13.22 17.61
CA ALA A 351 23.31 13.26 19.00
C ALA A 351 22.62 12.20 19.88
N LYS A 352 21.34 11.89 19.60
CA LYS A 352 20.55 10.87 20.34
C LYS A 352 20.86 9.44 19.91
N THR A 353 21.19 9.21 18.66
CA THR A 353 21.43 7.85 18.11
C THR A 353 22.89 7.45 18.12
N GLY A 354 23.83 8.37 18.44
CA GLY A 354 25.27 8.12 18.35
C GLY A 354 25.78 7.94 16.91
N ALA A 355 24.95 8.24 15.91
CA ALA A 355 25.32 8.15 14.49
C ALA A 355 26.29 9.30 14.15
N GLN A 356 27.47 8.94 13.64
CA GLN A 356 28.46 9.88 13.10
C GLN A 356 28.08 10.38 11.72
#